data_c43ffa4fdf4ae28b5182bf0617ab28e5
#
_entry.id   c43ffa4fdf4ae28b5182bf0617ab28e5
#
_cell.length_a   1.000
_cell.length_b   1.000
_cell.length_c   1.000
_cell.angle_alpha   90.00
_cell.angle_beta   90.00
_cell.angle_gamma   90.00
#
_symmetry.space_group_name_H-M   'P 1'
#
loop_
_entity.id
_entity.type
_entity.pdbx_description
1 polymer ?
#
loop_
_entity_poly.entity_id
_entity_poly.type
_entity_poly.pdbx_seq_one_letter_code
_entity_poly.pdbx_strand_id
1 'polypeptide(L)'
;MSPFTPDQQQRIVDAIRQAEKATSGEIRVHVEPNCSTADPVQRAIDVFAQLGMHQTKARNGVLFYLAHVDRKFAVLGDQGIDAKVPAGFWESTKELLRGYFAKGEYAEGLSEGIERAGQQLRQYFPYDGVTDTNELADDISFD
;
A
#
# COMPACT_ATOMS: atom_id res chain seq x y z
N MET A 1 -19.56 -2.23 -0.95
CA MET A 1 -19.42 -3.22 -2.03
C MET A 1 -18.00 -3.13 -2.61
N SER A 2 -17.36 -4.27 -2.77
CA SER A 2 -15.99 -4.32 -3.30
C SER A 2 -16.01 -4.15 -4.82
N PRO A 3 -15.08 -3.36 -5.41
CA PRO A 3 -14.93 -3.27 -6.85
C PRO A 3 -14.23 -4.49 -7.45
N PHE A 4 -13.83 -5.46 -6.64
CA PHE A 4 -13.02 -6.59 -7.06
C PHE A 4 -13.81 -7.91 -7.02
N THR A 5 -13.53 -8.79 -7.98
CA THR A 5 -13.94 -10.19 -7.91
C THR A 5 -13.14 -10.91 -6.81
N PRO A 6 -13.59 -12.08 -6.34
CA PRO A 6 -12.78 -12.86 -5.39
C PRO A 6 -11.37 -13.16 -5.90
N ASP A 7 -11.22 -13.46 -7.18
CA ASP A 7 -9.91 -13.73 -7.78
C ASP A 7 -9.02 -12.49 -7.77
N GLN A 8 -9.60 -11.32 -8.02
CA GLN A 8 -8.87 -10.05 -7.98
C GLN A 8 -8.44 -9.71 -6.56
N GLN A 9 -9.30 -9.95 -5.56
CA GLN A 9 -8.94 -9.76 -4.16
C GLN A 9 -7.79 -10.67 -3.78
N GLN A 10 -7.83 -11.92 -4.18
CA GLN A 10 -6.77 -12.87 -3.90
C GLN A 10 -5.45 -12.45 -4.58
N ARG A 11 -5.53 -11.94 -5.80
CA ARG A 11 -4.36 -11.42 -6.52
C ARG A 11 -3.66 -10.31 -5.72
N ILE A 12 -4.44 -9.39 -5.15
CA ILE A 12 -3.90 -8.28 -4.35
C ILE A 12 -3.26 -8.81 -3.07
N VAL A 13 -3.94 -9.70 -2.36
CA VAL A 13 -3.43 -10.29 -1.12
C VAL A 13 -2.14 -11.07 -1.38
N ASP A 14 -2.08 -11.82 -2.48
CA ASP A 14 -0.88 -12.55 -2.88
C ASP A 14 0.28 -11.59 -3.17
N ALA A 15 0.00 -10.45 -3.79
CA ALA A 15 1.00 -9.42 -4.04
C ALA A 15 1.56 -8.84 -2.73
N ILE A 16 0.68 -8.60 -1.74
CA ILE A 16 1.11 -8.14 -0.41
C ILE A 16 2.04 -9.17 0.23
N ARG A 17 1.64 -10.43 0.23
CA ARG A 17 2.43 -11.50 0.82
C ARG A 17 3.79 -11.65 0.12
N GLN A 18 3.79 -11.55 -1.20
CA GLN A 18 5.02 -11.65 -1.99
C GLN A 18 5.95 -10.48 -1.69
N ALA A 19 5.41 -9.26 -1.59
CA ALA A 19 6.18 -8.07 -1.26
C ALA A 19 6.80 -8.21 0.14
N GLU A 20 6.05 -8.72 1.10
CA GLU A 20 6.51 -8.90 2.47
C GLU A 20 7.57 -9.97 2.62
N LYS A 21 7.77 -10.81 1.61
CA LYS A 21 8.92 -11.72 1.54
C LYS A 21 10.19 -11.04 1.03
N ALA A 22 10.03 -9.92 0.34
CA ALA A 22 11.16 -9.17 -0.22
C ALA A 22 11.69 -8.11 0.74
N THR A 23 10.85 -7.63 1.67
CA THR A 23 11.22 -6.54 2.59
C THR A 23 10.59 -6.75 3.95
N SER A 24 11.20 -6.19 4.99
CA SER A 24 10.60 -6.13 6.32
C SER A 24 9.53 -5.04 6.43
N GLY A 25 9.39 -4.18 5.44
CA GLY A 25 8.31 -3.20 5.37
C GLY A 25 6.96 -3.90 5.38
N GLU A 26 5.95 -3.28 6.00
CA GLU A 26 4.63 -3.87 6.13
C GLU A 26 3.63 -3.09 5.30
N ILE A 27 2.98 -3.79 4.36
CA ILE A 27 2.12 -3.17 3.35
C ILE A 27 0.68 -3.50 3.62
N ARG A 28 -0.17 -2.47 3.54
CA ARG A 28 -1.61 -2.63 3.67
C ARG A 28 -2.33 -1.85 2.57
N VAL A 29 -3.50 -2.35 2.19
CA VAL A 29 -4.35 -1.73 1.16
C VAL A 29 -5.69 -1.36 1.79
N HIS A 30 -6.17 -0.14 1.50
CA HIS A 30 -7.51 0.30 1.86
C HIS A 30 -8.23 0.80 0.61
N VAL A 31 -9.43 0.28 0.37
CA VAL A 31 -10.25 0.61 -0.80
C VAL A 31 -11.63 1.06 -0.36
N GLU A 32 -12.05 2.20 -0.88
CA GLU A 32 -13.39 2.74 -0.63
C GLU A 32 -13.92 3.40 -1.90
N PRO A 33 -15.23 3.62 -2.04
CA PRO A 33 -15.75 4.24 -3.27
C PRO A 33 -15.41 5.71 -3.39
N ASN A 34 -15.56 6.48 -2.32
CA ASN A 34 -15.43 7.94 -2.36
C ASN A 34 -14.39 8.42 -1.36
N CYS A 35 -13.65 9.45 -1.74
CA CYS A 35 -12.68 10.10 -0.87
C CYS A 35 -13.35 11.27 -0.15
N SER A 36 -13.39 11.24 1.18
CA SER A 36 -14.07 12.25 1.99
C SER A 36 -13.33 13.58 2.06
N THR A 37 -12.08 13.63 1.62
CA THR A 37 -11.26 14.85 1.62
C THR A 37 -10.93 15.25 0.20
N ALA A 38 -10.62 16.53 -0.02
CA ALA A 38 -10.21 17.01 -1.35
C ALA A 38 -8.88 16.41 -1.77
N ASP A 39 -7.97 16.22 -0.82
CA ASP A 39 -6.65 15.64 -1.06
C ASP A 39 -6.66 14.18 -0.60
N PRO A 40 -6.38 13.21 -1.50
CA PRO A 40 -6.37 11.80 -1.11
C PRO A 40 -5.28 11.48 -0.08
N VAL A 41 -4.20 12.25 -0.02
CA VAL A 41 -3.16 12.06 1.00
C VAL A 41 -3.71 12.29 2.39
N GLN A 42 -4.55 13.34 2.56
CA GLN A 42 -5.17 13.59 3.87
C GLN A 42 -6.07 12.44 4.29
N ARG A 43 -6.87 11.91 3.37
CA ARG A 43 -7.72 10.75 3.68
C ARG A 43 -6.86 9.51 4.01
N ALA A 44 -5.77 9.32 3.28
CA ALA A 44 -4.84 8.21 3.55
C ALA A 44 -4.23 8.32 4.96
N ILE A 45 -3.89 9.54 5.40
CA ILE A 45 -3.39 9.78 6.76
C ILE A 45 -4.46 9.37 7.79
N ASP A 46 -5.71 9.75 7.57
CA ASP A 46 -6.82 9.41 8.47
C ASP A 46 -7.01 7.88 8.53
N VAL A 47 -6.99 7.20 7.38
CA VAL A 47 -7.13 5.75 7.31
C VAL A 47 -5.95 5.05 7.99
N PHE A 48 -4.74 5.55 7.77
CA PHE A 48 -3.52 5.02 8.39
C PHE A 48 -3.68 4.99 9.91
N ALA A 49 -4.17 6.08 10.49
CA ALA A 49 -4.42 6.18 11.93
C ALA A 49 -5.55 5.24 12.37
N GLN A 50 -6.65 5.19 11.62
CA GLN A 50 -7.79 4.32 11.94
C GLN A 50 -7.40 2.84 11.95
N LEU A 51 -6.52 2.43 11.04
CA LEU A 51 -6.05 1.05 10.97
C LEU A 51 -4.92 0.73 11.96
N GLY A 52 -4.48 1.71 12.73
CA GLY A 52 -3.40 1.52 13.69
C GLY A 52 -2.06 1.20 13.07
N MET A 53 -1.83 1.66 11.85
CA MET A 53 -0.62 1.30 11.09
C MET A 53 0.66 1.88 11.67
N HIS A 54 0.56 2.87 12.56
CA HIS A 54 1.70 3.46 13.27
C HIS A 54 2.20 2.58 14.42
N GLN A 55 1.54 1.46 14.71
CA GLN A 55 1.84 0.59 15.84
C GLN A 55 2.84 -0.53 15.51
N THR A 56 3.72 -0.30 14.56
CA THR A 56 4.82 -1.22 14.26
C THR A 56 6.10 -0.74 14.92
N LYS A 57 6.98 -1.67 15.29
CA LYS A 57 8.23 -1.32 15.99
C LYS A 57 9.12 -0.41 15.17
N ALA A 58 9.27 -0.70 13.88
CA ALA A 58 10.16 0.05 13.00
C ALA A 58 9.48 1.26 12.34
N ARG A 59 8.19 1.50 12.61
CA ARG A 59 7.40 2.52 11.96
C ARG A 59 7.53 2.41 10.44
N ASN A 60 7.42 1.18 9.94
CA ASN A 60 7.67 0.79 8.54
C ASN A 60 6.43 0.36 7.79
N GLY A 61 5.27 0.84 8.20
CA GLY A 61 4.02 0.60 7.49
C GLY A 61 3.93 1.41 6.21
N VAL A 62 3.33 0.82 5.18
CA VAL A 62 3.06 1.47 3.90
C VAL A 62 1.59 1.22 3.55
N LEU A 63 0.84 2.28 3.30
CA LEU A 63 -0.56 2.21 2.92
C LEU A 63 -0.74 2.55 1.46
N PHE A 64 -1.41 1.66 0.73
CA PHE A 64 -1.93 1.93 -0.62
C PHE A 64 -3.41 2.24 -0.47
N TYR A 65 -3.79 3.46 -0.77
CA TYR A 65 -5.16 3.95 -0.65
C TYR A 65 -5.77 4.18 -2.02
N LEU A 66 -7.01 3.69 -2.21
CA LEU A 66 -7.75 3.87 -3.46
C LEU A 66 -9.22 4.23 -3.17
N ALA A 67 -9.69 5.35 -3.72
CA ALA A 67 -11.10 5.71 -3.81
C ALA A 67 -11.51 5.50 -5.27
N HIS A 68 -12.12 4.34 -5.57
CA HIS A 68 -12.27 3.90 -6.96
C HIS A 68 -13.34 4.66 -7.75
N VAL A 69 -14.39 5.17 -7.09
CA VAL A 69 -15.42 5.98 -7.77
C VAL A 69 -14.89 7.38 -8.04
N ASP A 70 -14.25 7.99 -7.04
CA ASP A 70 -13.68 9.34 -7.17
C ASP A 70 -12.38 9.36 -7.97
N ARG A 71 -11.80 8.19 -8.28
CA ARG A 71 -10.55 8.05 -9.03
C ARG A 71 -9.39 8.78 -8.36
N LYS A 72 -9.29 8.63 -7.05
CA LYS A 72 -8.21 9.21 -6.24
C LYS A 72 -7.43 8.10 -5.56
N PHE A 73 -6.15 8.29 -5.41
CA PHE A 73 -5.30 7.32 -4.73
C PHE A 73 -4.12 8.01 -4.05
N ALA A 74 -3.50 7.30 -3.10
CA ALA A 74 -2.29 7.77 -2.44
C ALA A 74 -1.46 6.56 -2.00
N VAL A 75 -0.16 6.77 -1.90
CA VAL A 75 0.78 5.84 -1.27
C VAL A 75 1.42 6.58 -0.11
N LEU A 76 1.29 6.03 1.10
CA LEU A 76 1.74 6.70 2.31
C LEU A 76 2.65 5.78 3.11
N GLY A 77 3.88 6.21 3.35
CA GLY A 77 4.82 5.52 4.23
C GLY A 77 4.84 6.15 5.62
N ASP A 78 5.01 5.32 6.65
CA ASP A 78 5.17 5.79 8.03
C ASP A 78 6.51 6.51 8.18
N GLN A 79 6.69 7.15 9.34
CA GLN A 79 7.89 7.97 9.58
C GLN A 79 9.19 7.19 9.47
N GLY A 80 9.21 5.91 9.81
CA GLY A 80 10.40 5.06 9.64
C GLY A 80 10.78 4.84 8.18
N ILE A 81 9.77 4.81 7.30
CA ILE A 81 9.99 4.74 5.86
C ILE A 81 10.55 6.08 5.37
N ASP A 82 9.86 7.18 5.68
CA ASP A 82 10.24 8.51 5.20
C ASP A 82 11.65 8.92 5.65
N ALA A 83 12.08 8.45 6.81
CA ALA A 83 13.40 8.77 7.35
C ALA A 83 14.54 8.10 6.56
N LYS A 84 14.27 6.98 5.89
CA LYS A 84 15.32 6.19 5.22
C LYS A 84 15.32 6.32 3.71
N VAL A 85 14.17 6.56 3.09
CA VAL A 85 14.08 6.59 1.63
C VAL A 85 14.36 8.00 1.11
N PRO A 86 14.90 8.13 -0.11
CA PRO A 86 15.15 9.45 -0.68
C PRO A 86 13.86 10.14 -1.09
N ALA A 87 13.94 11.46 -1.27
CA ALA A 87 12.84 12.23 -1.84
C ALA A 87 12.49 11.67 -3.21
N GLY A 88 11.20 11.60 -3.52
CA GLY A 88 10.74 11.05 -4.80
C GLY A 88 10.73 9.53 -4.87
N PHE A 89 10.96 8.85 -3.76
CA PHE A 89 11.01 7.38 -3.71
C PHE A 89 9.77 6.73 -4.33
N TRP A 90 8.59 7.30 -4.07
CA TRP A 90 7.31 6.73 -4.50
C TRP A 90 6.90 7.13 -5.91
N GLU A 91 7.66 8.00 -6.59
CA GLU A 91 7.24 8.55 -7.89
C GLU A 91 7.03 7.48 -8.96
N SER A 92 7.94 6.51 -9.07
CA SER A 92 7.78 5.43 -10.06
C SER A 92 6.60 4.53 -9.75
N THR A 93 6.35 4.27 -8.47
CA THR A 93 5.19 3.49 -8.02
C THR A 93 3.89 4.23 -8.37
N LYS A 94 3.83 5.54 -8.08
CA LYS A 94 2.65 6.36 -8.38
C LYS A 94 2.38 6.42 -9.89
N GLU A 95 3.43 6.54 -10.71
CA GLU A 95 3.27 6.53 -12.17
C GLU A 95 2.69 5.21 -12.67
N LEU A 96 3.18 4.09 -12.13
CA LEU A 96 2.67 2.77 -12.45
C LEU A 96 1.18 2.66 -12.10
N LEU A 97 0.80 3.06 -10.89
CA LEU A 97 -0.59 3.05 -10.45
C LEU A 97 -1.47 3.92 -11.33
N ARG A 98 -0.99 5.13 -11.64
CA ARG A 98 -1.74 6.09 -12.46
C ARG A 98 -2.05 5.51 -13.84
N GLY A 99 -1.09 4.81 -14.44
CA GLY A 99 -1.26 4.18 -15.74
C GLY A 99 -2.34 3.10 -15.73
N TYR A 100 -2.32 2.22 -14.75
CA TYR A 100 -3.33 1.17 -14.62
C TYR A 100 -4.70 1.73 -14.26
N PHE A 101 -4.74 2.67 -13.32
CA PHE A 101 -6.00 3.24 -12.84
C PHE A 101 -6.72 4.05 -13.93
N ALA A 102 -5.97 4.69 -14.80
CA ALA A 102 -6.55 5.41 -15.93
C ALA A 102 -7.33 4.49 -16.88
N LYS A 103 -6.96 3.20 -16.91
CA LYS A 103 -7.64 2.18 -17.70
C LYS A 103 -8.72 1.43 -16.91
N GLY A 104 -8.94 1.79 -15.65
CA GLY A 104 -9.87 1.07 -14.78
C GLY A 104 -9.34 -0.27 -14.29
N GLU A 105 -8.05 -0.55 -14.45
CA GLU A 105 -7.44 -1.82 -14.04
C GLU A 105 -6.90 -1.71 -12.62
N TYR A 106 -7.82 -1.57 -11.65
CA TYR A 106 -7.46 -1.28 -10.26
C TYR A 106 -6.74 -2.44 -9.57
N ALA A 107 -7.24 -3.66 -9.76
CA ALA A 107 -6.64 -4.84 -9.12
C ALA A 107 -5.22 -5.07 -9.62
N GLU A 108 -5.02 -5.00 -10.93
CA GLU A 108 -3.70 -5.20 -11.53
C GLU A 108 -2.75 -4.09 -11.12
N GLY A 109 -3.24 -2.84 -11.12
CA GLY A 109 -2.43 -1.68 -10.71
C GLY A 109 -1.96 -1.81 -9.27
N LEU A 110 -2.86 -2.12 -8.34
CA LEU A 110 -2.51 -2.32 -6.94
C LEU A 110 -1.49 -3.45 -6.79
N SER A 111 -1.73 -4.58 -7.45
CA SER A 111 -0.85 -5.75 -7.36
C SER A 111 0.56 -5.44 -7.85
N GLU A 112 0.67 -4.84 -9.03
CA GLU A 112 1.97 -4.47 -9.62
C GLU A 112 2.67 -3.39 -8.79
N GLY A 113 1.92 -2.40 -8.32
CA GLY A 113 2.47 -1.33 -7.48
C GLY A 113 3.00 -1.85 -6.16
N ILE A 114 2.27 -2.79 -5.53
CA ILE A 114 2.68 -3.41 -4.28
C ILE A 114 3.96 -4.22 -4.47
N GLU A 115 4.04 -5.00 -5.53
CA GLU A 115 5.23 -5.81 -5.84
C GLU A 115 6.44 -4.92 -6.09
N ARG A 116 6.26 -3.83 -6.83
CA ARG A 116 7.33 -2.85 -7.07
C ARG A 116 7.78 -2.21 -5.77
N ALA A 117 6.83 -1.83 -4.91
CA ALA A 117 7.15 -1.23 -3.61
C ALA A 117 7.99 -2.17 -2.75
N GLY A 118 7.65 -3.46 -2.73
CA GLY A 118 8.41 -4.47 -1.99
C GLY A 118 9.85 -4.56 -2.47
N GLN A 119 10.05 -4.56 -3.78
CA GLN A 119 11.39 -4.64 -4.36
C GLN A 119 12.20 -3.37 -4.08
N GLN A 120 11.57 -2.19 -4.15
CA GLN A 120 12.25 -0.92 -3.87
C GLN A 120 12.60 -0.77 -2.39
N LEU A 121 11.69 -1.21 -1.51
CA LEU A 121 11.92 -1.14 -0.06
C LEU A 121 13.00 -2.10 0.42
N ARG A 122 13.28 -3.16 -0.34
CA ARG A 122 14.28 -4.16 0.01
C ARG A 122 15.65 -3.54 0.31
N GLN A 123 16.01 -2.48 -0.38
CA GLN A 123 17.29 -1.80 -0.19
C GLN A 123 17.40 -1.16 1.19
N TYR A 124 16.29 -0.65 1.72
CA TYR A 124 16.24 0.13 2.97
C TYR A 124 15.72 -0.69 4.14
N PHE A 125 14.90 -1.69 3.87
CA PHE A 125 14.26 -2.56 4.84
C PHE A 125 14.35 -3.99 4.35
N PRO A 126 15.55 -4.62 4.39
CA PRO A 126 15.69 -5.98 3.90
C PRO A 126 14.89 -6.96 4.76
N TYR A 127 14.43 -8.02 4.14
CA TYR A 127 13.69 -9.07 4.82
C TYR A 127 14.60 -9.76 5.84
N ASP A 128 14.10 -9.91 7.08
CA ASP A 128 14.76 -10.64 8.15
C ASP A 128 13.85 -11.81 8.54
N GLY A 129 14.11 -12.97 7.98
CA GLY A 129 13.29 -14.16 8.22
C GLY A 129 13.34 -14.70 9.64
N VAL A 130 14.24 -14.19 10.48
CA VAL A 130 14.40 -14.66 11.85
C VAL A 130 13.58 -13.83 12.83
N THR A 131 13.66 -12.51 12.73
CA THR A 131 13.01 -11.57 13.67
C THR A 131 11.82 -10.86 13.06
N ASP A 132 11.65 -10.96 11.74
CA ASP A 132 10.58 -10.27 11.03
C ASP A 132 9.26 -10.97 11.28
N THR A 133 8.32 -10.24 11.90
CA THR A 133 6.96 -10.73 12.12
C THR A 133 5.98 -9.81 11.41
N ASN A 134 4.92 -10.40 10.87
CA ASN A 134 3.88 -9.63 10.21
C ASN A 134 3.01 -8.96 11.28
N GLU A 135 3.24 -7.69 11.54
CA GLU A 135 2.54 -6.91 12.56
C GLU A 135 1.22 -6.32 12.05
N LEU A 136 1.02 -6.25 10.73
CA LEU A 136 -0.20 -5.73 10.12
C LEU A 136 -0.86 -6.82 9.28
N ALA A 137 -2.19 -6.73 9.13
CA ALA A 137 -2.95 -7.71 8.37
C ALA A 137 -2.65 -7.62 6.86
N ASP A 138 -2.70 -8.75 6.15
CA ASP A 138 -2.47 -8.82 4.71
C ASP A 138 -3.75 -8.59 3.90
N ASP A 139 -4.91 -8.75 4.51
CA ASP A 139 -6.18 -8.60 3.80
C ASP A 139 -6.46 -7.14 3.45
N ILE A 140 -7.30 -6.95 2.42
CA ILE A 140 -7.70 -5.62 1.99
C ILE A 140 -8.67 -5.04 3.01
N SER A 141 -8.45 -3.79 3.40
CA SER A 141 -9.39 -3.04 4.23
C SER A 141 -10.39 -2.32 3.31
N PHE A 142 -11.66 -2.44 3.62
CA PHE A 142 -12.73 -1.77 2.88
C PHE A 142 -13.51 -0.82 3.78
N ASP A 143 -14.11 0.17 3.16
CA ASP A 143 -14.98 1.10 3.90
C ASP A 143 -16.29 1.39 3.14
#